data_994155a3ed792be8079dc23782586900
#
_entry.id   994155a3ed792be8079dc23782586900
#
_cell.length_a   1.000
_cell.length_b   1.000
_cell.length_c   1.000
_cell.angle_alpha   90.00
_cell.angle_beta   90.00
_cell.angle_gamma   90.00
#
_symmetry.space_group_name_H-M   'P 1'
#
loop_
_entity.id
_entity.type
_entity.pdbx_description
1 polymer ?
#
loop_
_entity_poly.entity_id
_entity_poly.type
_entity_poly.pdbx_seq_one_letter_code
_entity_poly.pdbx_strand_id
1 'polypeptide(L)'
;MKNGEVFQYDKRDSQGTHVTPVSCEAFDFVRYAEYEESLKERQKEFLEADEGILVYRRVRADGVFYDKCRDWKESLELQLGALQKSLEYQADIANFLEPWYGIGYIAGCFGGEYEFLDGQAPAVRPMFHSTEELLAAAPEKIENTPAGRQILEMTEYFMDRTKGKLPVSLTDVQSPINM
;
A
#
# COMPACT_ATOMS: atom_id res chain seq x y z
N MET A 1 -3.96 -18.99 -34.40
CA MET A 1 -4.34 -18.54 -33.03
C MET A 1 -4.92 -19.74 -32.30
N LYS A 2 -4.17 -20.33 -31.39
CA LYS A 2 -4.61 -21.50 -30.61
C LYS A 2 -5.56 -21.05 -29.51
N ASN A 3 -6.63 -21.81 -29.36
CA ASN A 3 -7.74 -21.62 -28.45
C ASN A 3 -7.30 -21.19 -27.06
N GLY A 4 -8.03 -20.21 -26.52
CA GLY A 4 -7.96 -19.61 -25.21
C GLY A 4 -7.65 -20.55 -24.06
N GLU A 5 -6.39 -20.64 -23.71
CA GLU A 5 -6.04 -20.88 -22.34
C GLU A 5 -6.48 -19.63 -21.57
N VAL A 6 -7.56 -19.77 -20.83
CA VAL A 6 -7.96 -18.82 -19.81
C VAL A 6 -6.76 -18.74 -18.87
N PHE A 7 -6.10 -17.59 -18.81
CA PHE A 7 -5.03 -17.34 -17.87
C PHE A 7 -5.58 -17.62 -16.47
N GLN A 8 -5.25 -18.76 -15.91
CA GLN A 8 -5.61 -19.06 -14.53
C GLN A 8 -4.70 -18.22 -13.65
N TYR A 9 -5.25 -17.15 -13.11
CA TYR A 9 -4.59 -16.33 -12.10
C TYR A 9 -4.22 -17.25 -10.93
N ASP A 10 -2.92 -17.48 -10.71
CA ASP A 10 -2.49 -18.23 -9.55
C ASP A 10 -2.74 -17.35 -8.31
N LYS A 11 -3.72 -17.73 -7.49
CA LYS A 11 -4.04 -17.01 -6.26
C LYS A 11 -2.83 -16.79 -5.35
N ARG A 12 -1.80 -17.65 -5.47
CA ARG A 12 -0.54 -17.52 -4.72
C ARG A 12 0.25 -16.27 -5.10
N ASP A 13 0.13 -15.77 -6.32
CA ASP A 13 0.83 -14.56 -6.77
C ASP A 13 0.17 -13.28 -6.23
N SER A 14 -1.11 -13.34 -5.90
CA SER A 14 -1.85 -12.24 -5.26
C SER A 14 -1.81 -12.29 -3.73
N GLN A 15 -1.48 -13.44 -3.16
CA GLN A 15 -1.27 -13.57 -1.72
C GLN A 15 0.06 -12.92 -1.34
N GLY A 16 0.03 -12.10 -0.28
CA GLY A 16 1.22 -11.50 0.27
C GLY A 16 2.18 -12.54 0.89
N THR A 17 3.31 -12.08 1.34
CA THR A 17 4.25 -12.90 2.09
C THR A 17 3.70 -13.16 3.49
N HIS A 18 3.67 -14.42 3.90
CA HIS A 18 3.36 -14.75 5.29
C HIS A 18 4.48 -14.24 6.20
N VAL A 19 4.14 -13.39 7.15
CA VAL A 19 5.05 -12.78 8.11
C VAL A 19 4.49 -12.93 9.52
N THR A 20 5.37 -12.94 10.51
CA THR A 20 4.97 -12.82 11.91
C THR A 20 4.70 -11.35 12.22
N PRO A 21 3.52 -10.99 12.76
CA PRO A 21 3.26 -9.62 13.21
C PRO A 21 4.29 -9.18 14.26
N VAL A 22 4.72 -7.93 14.17
CA VAL A 22 5.68 -7.33 15.12
C VAL A 22 5.07 -6.07 15.70
N SER A 23 4.98 -5.97 17.03
CA SER A 23 4.48 -4.74 17.67
C SER A 23 5.49 -3.60 17.58
N CYS A 24 5.02 -2.36 17.71
CA CYS A 24 5.90 -1.18 17.73
C CYS A 24 6.93 -1.25 18.88
N GLU A 25 6.60 -1.89 19.99
CA GLU A 25 7.49 -2.05 21.15
C GLU A 25 8.60 -3.07 20.89
N ALA A 26 8.32 -4.06 20.02
CA ALA A 26 9.27 -5.14 19.68
C ALA A 26 10.08 -4.85 18.41
N PHE A 27 9.66 -3.88 17.60
CA PHE A 27 10.35 -3.54 16.36
C PHE A 27 11.65 -2.79 16.61
N ASP A 28 12.75 -3.25 16.00
CA ASP A 28 14.07 -2.62 16.12
C ASP A 28 14.19 -1.44 15.12
N PHE A 29 13.72 -0.28 15.55
CA PHE A 29 13.79 0.96 14.78
C PHE A 29 15.22 1.42 14.48
N VAL A 30 16.15 1.12 15.38
CA VAL A 30 17.55 1.54 15.20
C VAL A 30 18.18 0.73 14.07
N ARG A 31 18.06 -0.58 14.14
CA ARG A 31 18.57 -1.47 13.09
C ARG A 31 17.95 -1.17 11.72
N TYR A 32 16.65 -0.84 11.68
CA TYR A 32 16.00 -0.51 10.41
C TYR A 32 16.51 0.82 9.84
N ALA A 33 16.70 1.83 10.68
CA ALA A 33 17.27 3.11 10.27
C ALA A 33 18.72 2.99 9.78
N GLU A 34 19.53 2.17 10.44
CA GLU A 34 20.91 1.86 10.00
C GLU A 34 20.91 1.17 8.62
N TYR A 35 20.00 0.23 8.41
CA TYR A 35 19.84 -0.41 7.11
C TYR A 35 19.43 0.60 6.03
N GLU A 36 18.42 1.43 6.28
CA GLU A 36 17.97 2.47 5.35
C GLU A 36 19.12 3.44 5.00
N GLU A 37 19.87 3.89 6.00
CA GLU A 37 21.02 4.78 5.81
C GLU A 37 22.11 4.12 4.95
N SER A 38 22.38 2.83 5.17
CA SER A 38 23.38 2.08 4.41
C SER A 38 23.07 1.98 2.91
N LEU A 39 21.82 2.15 2.51
CA LEU A 39 21.41 2.11 1.11
C LEU A 39 21.53 3.46 0.38
N LYS A 40 21.61 4.56 1.12
CA LYS A 40 21.59 5.91 0.51
C LYS A 40 22.78 6.19 -0.39
N GLU A 41 23.98 5.79 0.03
CA GLU A 41 25.18 6.02 -0.79
C GLU A 41 25.10 5.23 -2.11
N ARG A 42 24.67 3.98 -2.05
CA ARG A 42 24.47 3.14 -3.24
C ARG A 42 23.39 3.69 -4.17
N GLN A 43 22.29 4.22 -3.62
CA GLN A 43 21.26 4.88 -4.41
C GLN A 43 21.79 6.17 -5.05
N LYS A 44 22.60 6.93 -4.33
CA LYS A 44 23.22 8.15 -4.84
C LYS A 44 24.20 7.82 -5.98
N GLU A 45 25.08 6.85 -5.79
CA GLU A 45 26.00 6.38 -6.83
C GLU A 45 25.25 5.94 -8.10
N PHE A 46 24.13 5.21 -7.94
CA PHE A 46 23.30 4.82 -9.08
C PHE A 46 22.68 6.03 -9.79
N LEU A 47 22.16 7.01 -9.03
CA LEU A 47 21.55 8.21 -9.64
C LEU A 47 22.57 9.11 -10.34
N GLU A 48 23.83 9.06 -9.93
CA GLU A 48 24.95 9.80 -10.56
C GLU A 48 25.59 9.04 -11.71
N ALA A 49 25.32 7.73 -11.85
CA ALA A 49 25.82 6.91 -12.94
C ALA A 49 24.90 6.97 -14.17
N ASP A 50 25.49 6.88 -15.36
CA ASP A 50 24.70 6.83 -16.61
C ASP A 50 24.11 5.44 -16.87
N GLU A 51 24.53 4.43 -16.13
CA GLU A 51 24.11 3.04 -16.27
C GLU A 51 24.06 2.32 -14.92
N GLY A 52 23.32 1.22 -14.88
CA GLY A 52 23.20 0.39 -13.67
C GLY A 52 21.79 -0.15 -13.46
N ILE A 53 21.61 -0.88 -12.38
CA ILE A 53 20.31 -1.44 -11.98
C ILE A 53 20.19 -1.31 -10.46
N LEU A 54 19.08 -0.75 -9.99
CA LEU A 54 18.63 -0.87 -8.60
C LEU A 54 17.61 -1.98 -8.50
N VAL A 55 17.81 -2.86 -7.53
CA VAL A 55 16.89 -3.96 -7.23
C VAL A 55 16.00 -3.58 -6.06
N TYR A 56 14.71 -3.44 -6.31
CA TYR A 56 13.70 -3.27 -5.29
C TYR A 56 12.95 -4.58 -5.06
N ARG A 57 12.95 -5.04 -3.82
CA ARG A 57 12.16 -6.20 -3.41
C ARG A 57 11.18 -5.81 -2.33
N ARG A 58 9.93 -5.63 -2.71
CA ARG A 58 8.85 -5.36 -1.78
C ARG A 58 8.43 -6.64 -1.08
N VAL A 59 8.41 -6.61 0.25
CA VAL A 59 7.78 -7.65 1.08
C VAL A 59 6.39 -7.13 1.46
N ARG A 60 5.36 -7.61 0.76
CA ARG A 60 3.96 -7.30 1.08
C ARG A 60 3.42 -8.36 2.04
N ALA A 61 3.04 -7.94 3.24
CA ALA A 61 2.44 -8.87 4.20
C ALA A 61 1.08 -9.35 3.71
N ASP A 62 0.84 -10.65 3.90
CA ASP A 62 -0.45 -11.26 3.57
C ASP A 62 -1.59 -10.63 4.40
N GLY A 63 -2.74 -10.42 3.78
CA GLY A 63 -3.92 -9.84 4.39
C GLY A 63 -3.99 -8.32 4.42
N VAL A 64 -2.84 -7.62 4.40
CA VAL A 64 -2.80 -6.14 4.55
C VAL A 64 -3.57 -5.41 3.45
N PHE A 65 -3.59 -5.96 2.23
CA PHE A 65 -4.22 -5.33 1.07
C PHE A 65 -5.62 -5.91 0.74
N TYR A 66 -6.26 -6.55 1.73
CA TYR A 66 -7.63 -7.06 1.64
C TYR A 66 -8.26 -7.19 3.04
N ASP A 67 -8.26 -8.35 3.68
CA ASP A 67 -9.04 -8.61 4.91
C ASP A 67 -8.61 -7.77 6.12
N LYS A 68 -7.30 -7.47 6.23
CA LYS A 68 -6.69 -6.80 7.39
C LYS A 68 -6.57 -5.29 7.25
N CYS A 69 -6.91 -4.72 6.11
CA CYS A 69 -6.81 -3.27 5.88
C CYS A 69 -7.72 -2.44 6.81
N ARG A 70 -8.76 -3.04 7.38
CA ARG A 70 -9.70 -2.38 8.30
C ARG A 70 -9.24 -2.37 9.76
N ASP A 71 -8.37 -3.28 10.15
CA ASP A 71 -7.73 -3.30 11.47
C ASP A 71 -6.36 -2.63 11.38
N TRP A 72 -6.30 -1.35 11.71
CA TRP A 72 -5.08 -0.55 11.59
C TRP A 72 -3.93 -1.08 12.43
N LYS A 73 -4.24 -1.63 13.61
CA LYS A 73 -3.22 -2.21 14.49
C LYS A 73 -2.65 -3.47 13.87
N GLU A 74 -3.50 -4.41 13.46
CA GLU A 74 -3.07 -5.65 12.82
C GLU A 74 -2.33 -5.36 11.50
N SER A 75 -2.84 -4.42 10.70
CA SER A 75 -2.19 -3.97 9.47
C SER A 75 -0.80 -3.40 9.71
N LEU A 76 -0.63 -2.54 10.72
CA LEU A 76 0.68 -2.00 11.09
C LEU A 76 1.63 -3.09 11.58
N GLU A 77 1.20 -3.96 12.48
CA GLU A 77 2.02 -5.04 13.04
C GLU A 77 2.48 -6.02 11.96
N LEU A 78 1.63 -6.37 11.00
CA LEU A 78 1.98 -7.17 9.84
C LEU A 78 2.99 -6.46 8.94
N GLN A 79 2.81 -5.17 8.69
CA GLN A 79 3.75 -4.39 7.89
C GLN A 79 5.11 -4.25 8.60
N LEU A 80 5.15 -4.07 9.91
CA LEU A 80 6.40 -4.08 10.69
C LEU A 80 7.11 -5.44 10.56
N GLY A 81 6.37 -6.55 10.61
CA GLY A 81 6.89 -7.88 10.34
C GLY A 81 7.48 -8.01 8.93
N ALA A 82 6.82 -7.40 7.93
CA ALA A 82 7.33 -7.36 6.55
C ALA A 82 8.60 -6.52 6.42
N LEU A 83 8.68 -5.37 7.09
CA LEU A 83 9.90 -4.56 7.15
C LEU A 83 11.05 -5.33 7.79
N GLN A 84 10.81 -5.99 8.92
CA GLN A 84 11.82 -6.82 9.57
C GLN A 84 12.31 -7.95 8.66
N LYS A 85 11.39 -8.62 7.95
CA LYS A 85 11.73 -9.67 6.99
C LYS A 85 12.51 -9.13 5.79
N SER A 86 12.26 -7.89 5.35
CA SER A 86 12.96 -7.28 4.22
C SER A 86 14.46 -7.13 4.44
N LEU A 87 14.91 -7.04 5.70
CA LEU A 87 16.34 -6.98 6.05
C LEU A 87 17.12 -8.24 5.62
N GLU A 88 16.43 -9.36 5.38
CA GLU A 88 17.05 -10.61 4.93
C GLU A 88 17.47 -10.58 3.46
N TYR A 89 16.93 -9.66 2.67
CA TYR A 89 17.04 -9.71 1.21
C TYR A 89 18.10 -8.79 0.61
N GLN A 90 18.70 -7.91 1.37
CA GLN A 90 19.74 -6.98 0.91
C GLN A 90 19.39 -6.27 -0.41
N ALA A 91 18.14 -5.81 -0.53
CA ALA A 91 17.69 -5.02 -1.67
C ALA A 91 18.35 -3.63 -1.68
N ASP A 92 18.34 -2.96 -2.82
CA ASP A 92 18.93 -1.62 -2.96
C ASP A 92 18.03 -0.50 -2.47
N ILE A 93 16.76 -0.80 -2.25
CA ILE A 93 15.74 0.14 -1.78
C ILE A 93 15.05 -0.45 -0.54
N ALA A 94 15.01 0.31 0.53
CA ALA A 94 14.31 -0.07 1.75
C ALA A 94 12.80 -0.16 1.52
N ASN A 95 12.15 -1.10 2.22
CA ASN A 95 10.70 -1.16 2.25
C ASN A 95 10.14 -0.03 3.14
N PHE A 96 8.87 0.25 3.00
CA PHE A 96 8.18 1.33 3.71
C PHE A 96 6.80 0.87 4.19
N LEU A 97 6.23 1.59 5.12
CA LEU A 97 4.85 1.42 5.56
C LEU A 97 3.90 2.01 4.52
N GLU A 98 2.79 1.33 4.31
CA GLU A 98 1.77 1.76 3.37
C GLU A 98 0.39 1.76 4.07
N PRO A 99 -0.07 2.92 4.54
CA PRO A 99 -1.44 3.07 5.02
C PRO A 99 -2.38 2.81 3.84
N TRP A 100 -3.01 1.63 3.84
CA TRP A 100 -3.81 1.20 2.71
C TRP A 100 -5.23 0.81 3.13
N TYR A 101 -6.21 1.41 2.50
CA TYR A 101 -7.63 1.16 2.75
C TYR A 101 -8.42 0.96 1.45
N GLY A 102 -7.77 0.44 0.42
CA GLY A 102 -8.32 0.34 -0.94
C GLY A 102 -7.90 1.50 -1.83
N ILE A 103 -8.11 1.35 -3.12
CA ILE A 103 -7.66 2.29 -4.16
C ILE A 103 -8.77 3.22 -4.66
N GLY A 104 -10.00 3.03 -4.19
CA GLY A 104 -11.20 3.72 -4.70
C GLY A 104 -11.59 4.99 -3.93
N TYR A 105 -10.71 5.56 -3.09
CA TYR A 105 -11.08 6.71 -2.27
C TYR A 105 -11.36 7.99 -3.08
N ILE A 106 -10.81 8.11 -4.30
CA ILE A 106 -11.17 9.20 -5.22
C ILE A 106 -12.63 9.05 -5.68
N ALA A 107 -13.09 7.82 -5.94
CA ALA A 107 -14.50 7.59 -6.22
C ALA A 107 -15.40 7.98 -5.03
N GLY A 108 -14.89 7.91 -3.80
CA GLY A 108 -15.54 8.44 -2.61
C GLY A 108 -15.83 9.94 -2.67
N CYS A 109 -15.01 10.73 -3.37
CA CYS A 109 -15.24 12.14 -3.59
C CYS A 109 -16.51 12.42 -4.44
N PHE A 110 -16.95 11.43 -5.19
CA PHE A 110 -18.16 11.46 -5.98
C PHE A 110 -19.34 10.69 -5.33
N GLY A 111 -19.19 10.28 -4.07
CA GLY A 111 -20.21 9.56 -3.33
C GLY A 111 -20.11 8.03 -3.42
N GLY A 112 -19.03 7.49 -3.98
CA GLY A 112 -18.77 6.05 -4.02
C GLY A 112 -18.51 5.47 -2.64
N GLU A 113 -19.07 4.29 -2.39
CA GLU A 113 -18.88 3.56 -1.13
C GLU A 113 -18.09 2.28 -1.38
N TYR A 114 -17.23 1.93 -0.42
CA TYR A 114 -16.49 0.67 -0.48
C TYR A 114 -17.37 -0.53 -0.15
N GLU A 115 -17.21 -1.56 -0.95
CA GLU A 115 -17.65 -2.92 -0.65
C GLU A 115 -16.47 -3.76 -0.17
N PHE A 116 -16.66 -4.43 0.94
CA PHE A 116 -15.67 -5.34 1.52
C PHE A 116 -16.20 -6.76 1.38
N LEU A 117 -15.52 -7.56 0.57
CA LEU A 117 -15.82 -8.98 0.37
C LEU A 117 -14.67 -9.82 0.95
N ASP A 118 -15.00 -10.92 1.61
CA ASP A 118 -14.01 -11.81 2.23
C ASP A 118 -12.96 -12.28 1.22
N GLY A 119 -11.68 -12.15 1.58
CA GLY A 119 -10.55 -12.56 0.77
C GLY A 119 -10.31 -11.70 -0.48
N GLN A 120 -10.94 -10.53 -0.57
CA GLN A 120 -10.80 -9.61 -1.71
C GLN A 120 -10.41 -8.21 -1.25
N ALA A 121 -9.67 -7.51 -2.12
CA ALA A 121 -9.44 -6.09 -1.92
C ALA A 121 -10.78 -5.33 -1.95
N PRO A 122 -10.97 -4.30 -1.11
CA PRO A 122 -12.17 -3.48 -1.17
C PRO A 122 -12.30 -2.82 -2.54
N ALA A 123 -13.51 -2.80 -3.05
CA ALA A 123 -13.86 -2.24 -4.35
C ALA A 123 -14.95 -1.18 -4.22
N VAL A 124 -15.04 -0.29 -5.18
CA VAL A 124 -16.16 0.65 -5.30
C VAL A 124 -16.99 0.25 -6.53
N ARG A 125 -18.30 0.22 -6.37
CA ARG A 125 -19.17 -0.04 -7.52
C ARG A 125 -19.13 1.11 -8.52
N PRO A 126 -19.18 0.83 -9.83
CA PRO A 126 -19.36 1.87 -10.83
C PRO A 126 -20.61 2.72 -10.52
N MET A 127 -20.43 4.04 -10.54
CA MET A 127 -21.51 4.98 -10.20
C MET A 127 -22.05 5.70 -11.43
N PHE A 128 -21.19 5.96 -12.42
CA PHE A 128 -21.54 6.70 -13.61
C PHE A 128 -21.73 5.75 -14.79
N HIS A 129 -22.75 6.01 -15.59
CA HIS A 129 -23.07 5.20 -16.78
C HIS A 129 -22.71 5.95 -18.08
N SER A 130 -22.30 7.21 -17.98
CA SER A 130 -21.85 8.01 -19.11
C SER A 130 -20.80 9.05 -18.69
N THR A 131 -20.02 9.54 -19.66
CA THR A 131 -19.06 10.63 -19.47
C THR A 131 -19.78 11.93 -19.08
N GLU A 132 -20.97 12.15 -19.60
CA GLU A 132 -21.78 13.33 -19.32
C GLU A 132 -22.20 13.38 -17.84
N GLU A 133 -22.59 12.24 -17.27
CA GLU A 133 -22.89 12.13 -15.84
C GLU A 133 -21.68 12.45 -14.98
N LEU A 134 -20.52 11.90 -15.32
CA LEU A 134 -19.27 12.17 -14.60
C LEU A 134 -18.89 13.67 -14.67
N LEU A 135 -18.96 14.26 -15.85
CA LEU A 135 -18.60 15.67 -16.04
C LEU A 135 -19.56 16.64 -15.35
N ALA A 136 -20.81 16.24 -15.14
CA ALA A 136 -21.81 17.02 -14.41
C ALA A 136 -21.69 16.87 -12.89
N ALA A 137 -20.95 15.87 -12.40
CA ALA A 137 -20.78 15.63 -10.98
C ALA A 137 -19.77 16.60 -10.38
N ALA A 138 -20.06 17.09 -9.17
CA ALA A 138 -19.15 17.92 -8.39
C ALA A 138 -18.51 17.05 -7.30
N PRO A 139 -17.18 16.85 -7.30
CA PRO A 139 -16.53 16.06 -6.28
C PRO A 139 -16.51 16.79 -4.93
N GLU A 140 -16.72 16.06 -3.86
CA GLU A 140 -16.47 16.53 -2.49
C GLU A 140 -14.96 16.54 -2.24
N LYS A 141 -14.49 17.37 -1.30
CA LYS A 141 -13.09 17.31 -0.85
C LYS A 141 -12.81 15.99 -0.14
N ILE A 142 -11.64 15.43 -0.40
CA ILE A 142 -11.28 14.11 0.12
C ILE A 142 -11.34 14.03 1.66
N GLU A 143 -10.91 15.06 2.35
CA GLU A 143 -10.96 15.14 3.81
C GLU A 143 -12.38 15.13 4.39
N ASN A 144 -13.38 15.43 3.58
CA ASN A 144 -14.78 15.40 3.97
C ASN A 144 -15.47 14.07 3.69
N THR A 145 -14.83 13.20 2.91
CA THR A 145 -15.39 11.89 2.57
C THR A 145 -15.07 10.83 3.64
N PRO A 146 -15.92 9.81 3.84
CA PRO A 146 -15.62 8.73 4.78
C PRO A 146 -14.31 8.01 4.44
N ALA A 147 -14.09 7.66 3.18
CA ALA A 147 -12.88 6.97 2.74
C ALA A 147 -11.62 7.83 2.89
N GLY A 148 -11.71 9.12 2.56
CA GLY A 148 -10.59 10.05 2.72
C GLY A 148 -10.20 10.24 4.18
N ARG A 149 -11.17 10.45 5.08
CA ARG A 149 -10.90 10.53 6.52
C ARG A 149 -10.25 9.25 7.03
N GLN A 150 -10.76 8.09 6.63
CA GLN A 150 -10.22 6.79 7.03
C GLN A 150 -8.73 6.65 6.67
N ILE A 151 -8.33 7.08 5.48
CA ILE A 151 -6.94 7.03 5.01
C ILE A 151 -6.06 8.02 5.78
N LEU A 152 -6.55 9.24 6.00
CA LEU A 152 -5.82 10.25 6.77
C LEU A 152 -5.59 9.78 8.22
N GLU A 153 -6.63 9.33 8.89
CA GLU A 153 -6.56 8.81 10.27
C GLU A 153 -5.66 7.57 10.37
N MET A 154 -5.71 6.66 9.40
CA MET A 154 -4.80 5.51 9.35
C MET A 154 -3.35 5.93 9.19
N THR A 155 -3.09 6.92 8.35
CA THR A 155 -1.75 7.48 8.16
C THR A 155 -1.23 8.13 9.43
N GLU A 156 -2.04 8.96 10.09
CA GLU A 156 -1.72 9.55 11.38
C GLU A 156 -1.44 8.47 12.43
N TYR A 157 -2.28 7.45 12.51
CA TYR A 157 -2.08 6.33 13.42
C TYR A 157 -0.73 5.64 13.21
N PHE A 158 -0.36 5.36 11.94
CA PHE A 158 0.93 4.73 11.63
C PHE A 158 2.10 5.63 12.04
N MET A 159 2.02 6.94 11.72
CA MET A 159 3.05 7.92 12.09
C MET A 159 3.19 8.06 13.60
N ASP A 160 2.09 8.15 14.33
CA ASP A 160 2.09 8.28 15.79
C ASP A 160 2.66 7.04 16.47
N ARG A 161 2.22 5.85 16.05
CA ARG A 161 2.68 4.58 16.63
C ARG A 161 4.16 4.33 16.38
N THR A 162 4.67 4.74 15.23
CA THR A 162 6.10 4.61 14.87
C THR A 162 6.94 5.83 15.25
N LYS A 163 6.30 6.89 15.77
CA LYS A 163 6.94 8.18 16.11
C LYS A 163 7.67 8.80 14.92
N GLY A 164 7.14 8.60 13.72
CA GLY A 164 7.73 9.08 12.48
C GLY A 164 9.10 8.48 12.14
N LYS A 165 9.48 7.36 12.73
CA LYS A 165 10.83 6.75 12.56
C LYS A 165 10.95 5.85 11.34
N LEU A 166 9.87 5.60 10.62
CA LEU A 166 9.86 4.75 9.44
C LEU A 166 9.31 5.53 8.24
N PRO A 167 9.80 5.24 7.04
CA PRO A 167 9.22 5.82 5.84
C PRO A 167 7.79 5.33 5.65
N VAL A 168 6.89 6.27 5.37
CA VAL A 168 5.48 6.02 5.08
C VAL A 168 5.20 6.50 3.66
N SER A 169 4.65 5.63 2.83
CA SER A 169 4.27 6.01 1.48
C SER A 169 2.98 6.83 1.46
N LEU A 170 2.75 7.52 0.36
CA LEU A 170 1.40 7.94 0.02
C LEU A 170 0.54 6.70 -0.20
N THR A 171 -0.75 6.83 0.09
CA THR A 171 -1.71 5.76 -0.21
C THR A 171 -1.83 5.55 -1.71
N ASP A 172 -2.07 4.31 -2.11
CA ASP A 172 -2.22 3.94 -3.52
C ASP A 172 -3.49 4.55 -4.12
N VAL A 173 -3.38 5.05 -5.33
CA VAL A 173 -4.47 5.70 -6.07
C VAL A 173 -4.79 4.92 -7.33
N GLN A 174 -6.04 4.68 -7.58
CA GLN A 174 -6.49 4.10 -8.83
C GLN A 174 -6.14 5.00 -10.02
N SER A 175 -5.74 4.39 -11.14
CA SER A 175 -5.50 5.12 -12.39
C SER A 175 -6.74 5.91 -12.83
N PRO A 176 -6.57 7.11 -13.41
CA PRO A 176 -7.69 7.89 -13.97
C PRO A 176 -8.57 7.13 -14.97
N ILE A 177 -8.01 6.13 -15.66
CA ILE A 177 -8.77 5.31 -16.62
C ILE A 177 -9.73 4.35 -15.90
N ASN A 178 -9.44 4.02 -14.65
CA ASN A 178 -10.21 3.05 -13.87
C ASN A 178 -11.17 3.72 -12.86
N MET A 179 -11.21 5.05 -12.88
CA MET A 179 -12.14 5.84 -12.06
C MET A 179 -13.48 6.05 -12.73
#